data_3ad732da4b8991d9e43613f0e6dc30ba
#
_entry.id   3ad732da4b8991d9e43613f0e6dc30ba
#
_cell.length_a   1.000
_cell.length_b   1.000
_cell.length_c   1.000
_cell.angle_alpha   90.00
_cell.angle_beta   90.00
_cell.angle_gamma   90.00
#
_symmetry.space_group_name_H-M   'P 1'
#
loop_
_entity.id
_entity.type
_entity.pdbx_description
1 polymer ?
#
loop_
_entity_poly.entity_id
_entity_poly.type
_entity_poly.pdbx_seq_one_letter_code
_entity_poly.pdbx_strand_id
1 'polypeptide(L)'
;MIKKYLIYTMEGEKMCFLHALMNAKQLKAKGHEVKLVMEGASCKLIPVLEEEKNPLYLGLKEDKTIVGVCLACSKVLGVYEANLASGIPMLSDMMGHAGIAPYAEEG
;
A
#
# COMPACT_ATOMS: atom_id res chain seq x y z
N MET A 1 -15.69 5.44 -18.80
CA MET A 1 -15.19 4.05 -18.73
C MET A 1 -14.42 3.82 -17.44
N ILE A 2 -14.78 2.78 -16.70
CA ILE A 2 -14.09 2.42 -15.47
C ILE A 2 -12.86 1.57 -15.81
N LYS A 3 -11.70 1.99 -15.32
CA LYS A 3 -10.45 1.24 -15.49
C LYS A 3 -9.96 0.74 -14.13
N LYS A 4 -9.11 -0.28 -14.17
CA LYS A 4 -8.47 -0.84 -12.98
C LYS A 4 -7.00 -0.45 -12.95
N TYR A 5 -6.55 0.05 -11.82
CA TYR A 5 -5.15 0.48 -11.63
C TYR A 5 -4.54 -0.25 -10.45
N LEU A 6 -3.31 -0.69 -10.62
CA LEU A 6 -2.50 -1.20 -9.52
C LEU A 6 -1.36 -0.21 -9.30
N ILE A 7 -1.24 0.30 -8.09
CA ILE A 7 -0.12 1.13 -7.70
C ILE A 7 0.75 0.29 -6.78
N TYR A 8 1.99 0.05 -7.21
CA TYR A 8 2.92 -0.82 -6.51
C TYR A 8 4.07 0.05 -6.01
N THR A 9 4.07 0.38 -4.71
CA THR A 9 5.03 1.33 -4.16
C THR A 9 6.26 0.62 -3.62
N MET A 10 7.44 1.17 -3.97
CA MET A 10 8.73 0.64 -3.53
C MET A 10 9.54 1.67 -2.74
N GLU A 11 9.30 2.94 -3.00
CA GLU A 11 10.10 4.02 -2.45
C GLU A 11 9.81 4.26 -0.97
N GLY A 12 10.91 4.42 -0.19
CA GLY A 12 10.81 4.71 1.23
C GLY A 12 10.78 6.19 1.57
N GLU A 13 10.78 7.06 0.57
CA GLU A 13 10.68 8.48 0.79
C GLU A 13 9.22 8.87 0.97
N LYS A 14 8.93 9.56 2.09
CA LYS A 14 7.57 9.92 2.44
C LYS A 14 6.87 10.77 1.37
N MET A 15 7.58 11.74 0.80
CA MET A 15 6.99 12.60 -0.24
C MET A 15 6.56 11.80 -1.47
N CYS A 16 7.41 10.87 -1.93
CA CYS A 16 7.09 10.03 -3.08
C CYS A 16 5.87 9.16 -2.78
N PHE A 17 5.81 8.60 -1.58
CA PHE A 17 4.69 7.76 -1.19
C PHE A 17 3.39 8.56 -1.11
N LEU A 18 3.45 9.78 -0.55
CA LEU A 18 2.26 10.63 -0.49
C LEU A 18 1.74 10.99 -1.87
N HIS A 19 2.63 11.19 -2.86
CA HIS A 19 2.21 11.41 -4.24
C HIS A 19 1.47 10.19 -4.80
N ALA A 20 1.92 8.99 -4.47
CA ALA A 20 1.20 7.76 -4.87
C ALA A 20 -0.20 7.73 -4.26
N LEU A 21 -0.33 8.13 -3.00
CA LEU A 21 -1.62 8.19 -2.33
C LEU A 21 -2.53 9.24 -2.96
N MET A 22 -1.97 10.40 -3.32
CA MET A 22 -2.74 11.45 -3.98
C MET A 22 -3.26 11.01 -5.34
N ASN A 23 -2.43 10.31 -6.11
CA ASN A 23 -2.85 9.75 -7.40
C ASN A 23 -3.95 8.70 -7.23
N ALA A 24 -3.80 7.85 -6.21
CA ALA A 24 -4.83 6.84 -5.92
C ALA A 24 -6.16 7.50 -5.61
N LYS A 25 -6.15 8.54 -4.79
CA LYS A 25 -7.36 9.27 -4.43
C LYS A 25 -7.99 9.95 -5.65
N GLN A 26 -7.17 10.56 -6.49
CA GLN A 26 -7.66 11.22 -7.70
C GLN A 26 -8.33 10.23 -8.64
N LEU A 27 -7.71 9.08 -8.86
CA LEU A 27 -8.26 8.04 -9.73
C LEU A 27 -9.58 7.51 -9.18
N LYS A 28 -9.67 7.32 -7.88
CA LYS A 28 -10.92 6.88 -7.25
C LYS A 28 -12.02 7.93 -7.39
N ALA A 29 -11.67 9.20 -7.26
CA ALA A 29 -12.63 10.30 -7.44
C ALA A 29 -13.17 10.35 -8.86
N LYS A 30 -12.40 9.86 -9.84
CA LYS A 30 -12.85 9.75 -11.24
C LYS A 30 -13.64 8.47 -11.50
N GLY A 31 -13.88 7.66 -10.50
CA GLY A 31 -14.69 6.45 -10.62
C GLY A 31 -13.92 5.20 -11.00
N HIS A 32 -12.60 5.25 -11.01
CA HIS A 32 -11.78 4.08 -11.33
C HIS A 32 -11.55 3.19 -10.11
N GLU A 33 -11.27 1.92 -10.36
CA GLU A 33 -10.91 0.98 -9.32
C GLU A 33 -9.39 1.03 -9.11
N VAL A 34 -8.96 1.22 -7.86
CA VAL A 34 -7.54 1.37 -7.54
C VAL A 34 -7.18 0.43 -6.40
N LYS A 35 -6.08 -0.29 -6.57
CA LYS A 35 -5.47 -1.10 -5.51
C LYS A 35 -4.03 -0.67 -5.36
N LEU A 36 -3.60 -0.46 -4.12
CA LEU A 36 -2.24 -0.04 -3.81
C LEU A 36 -1.58 -1.10 -2.94
N VAL A 37 -0.41 -1.56 -3.36
CA VAL A 37 0.38 -2.54 -2.64
C VAL A 37 1.67 -1.89 -2.17
N MET A 38 2.02 -2.08 -0.89
CA MET A 38 3.25 -1.55 -0.32
C MET A 38 4.32 -2.63 -0.29
N GLU A 39 5.40 -2.37 -1.00
CA GLU A 39 6.53 -3.29 -1.13
C GLU A 39 7.82 -2.51 -0.86
N GLY A 40 8.95 -3.22 -0.68
CA GLY A 40 10.24 -2.58 -0.53
C GLY A 40 10.29 -1.61 0.63
N ALA A 41 11.02 -0.51 0.44
CA ALA A 41 11.25 0.48 1.49
C ALA A 41 9.98 1.24 1.90
N SER A 42 8.92 1.24 1.08
CA SER A 42 7.68 1.92 1.45
C SER A 42 7.01 1.28 2.68
N CYS A 43 7.32 0.02 2.97
CA CYS A 43 6.76 -0.68 4.13
C CYS A 43 7.11 0.00 5.45
N LYS A 44 8.23 0.71 5.52
CA LYS A 44 8.65 1.41 6.75
C LYS A 44 7.84 2.66 7.04
N LEU A 45 7.04 3.13 6.07
CA LEU A 45 6.27 4.35 6.23
C LEU A 45 4.97 4.15 7.01
N ILE A 46 4.50 2.90 7.15
CA ILE A 46 3.26 2.64 7.89
C ILE A 46 3.32 3.17 9.32
N PRO A 47 4.34 2.83 10.15
CA PRO A 47 4.38 3.38 11.50
C PRO A 47 4.48 4.90 11.53
N VAL A 48 5.18 5.50 10.57
CA VAL A 48 5.31 6.96 10.50
C VAL A 48 3.94 7.61 10.24
N LEU A 49 3.20 7.09 9.26
CA LEU A 49 1.90 7.66 8.88
C LEU A 49 0.82 7.37 9.92
N GLU A 50 0.92 6.23 10.62
CA GLU A 50 0.01 5.93 11.73
C GLU A 50 0.23 6.90 12.89
N GLU A 51 1.49 7.15 13.24
CA GLU A 51 1.82 8.08 14.32
C GLU A 51 1.39 9.50 13.99
N GLU A 52 1.59 9.93 12.75
CA GLU A 52 1.18 11.25 12.28
C GLU A 52 -0.32 11.39 12.13
N LYS A 53 -1.04 10.27 12.12
CA LYS A 53 -2.48 10.24 11.84
C LYS A 53 -2.80 10.92 10.51
N ASN A 54 -1.98 10.63 9.50
CA ASN A 54 -2.11 11.23 8.18
C ASN A 54 -3.48 10.92 7.58
N PRO A 55 -4.34 11.94 7.32
CA PRO A 55 -5.71 11.69 6.89
C PRO A 55 -5.83 11.03 5.52
N LEU A 56 -4.92 11.35 4.61
CA LEU A 56 -4.91 10.72 3.28
C LEU A 56 -4.62 9.23 3.38
N TYR A 57 -3.59 8.87 4.15
CA TYR A 57 -3.23 7.47 4.38
C TYR A 57 -4.37 6.72 5.11
N LEU A 58 -4.87 7.30 6.19
CA LEU A 58 -5.92 6.65 6.99
C LEU A 58 -7.20 6.43 6.17
N GLY A 59 -7.56 7.39 5.33
CA GLY A 59 -8.74 7.27 4.47
C GLY A 59 -8.59 6.14 3.44
N LEU A 60 -7.44 6.05 2.81
CA LEU A 60 -7.19 5.00 1.82
C LEU A 60 -7.00 3.63 2.45
N LYS A 61 -6.54 3.57 3.69
CA LYS A 61 -6.48 2.33 4.46
C LYS A 61 -7.90 1.87 4.81
N GLU A 62 -8.70 2.78 5.32
CA GLU A 62 -10.06 2.48 5.77
C GLU A 62 -10.96 2.00 4.64
N ASP A 63 -10.86 2.63 3.47
CA ASP A 63 -11.67 2.21 2.32
C ASP A 63 -11.07 1.01 1.56
N LYS A 64 -9.96 0.45 2.09
CA LYS A 64 -9.30 -0.74 1.56
C LYS A 64 -8.65 -0.56 0.20
N THR A 65 -8.34 0.67 -0.16
CA THR A 65 -7.54 0.94 -1.37
C THR A 65 -6.12 0.42 -1.16
N ILE A 66 -5.56 0.60 0.05
CA ILE A 66 -4.29 -0.04 0.42
C ILE A 66 -4.62 -1.49 0.74
N VAL A 67 -4.42 -2.37 -0.24
CA VAL A 67 -4.86 -3.76 -0.13
C VAL A 67 -3.89 -4.65 0.65
N GLY A 68 -2.64 -4.23 0.78
CA GLY A 68 -1.69 -5.03 1.53
C GLY A 68 -0.29 -4.45 1.57
N VAL A 69 0.53 -5.04 2.43
CA VAL A 69 1.93 -4.67 2.64
C VAL A 69 2.79 -5.94 2.63
N CYS A 70 4.00 -5.85 2.09
CA CYS A 70 4.90 -6.98 1.96
C CYS A 70 5.33 -7.52 3.32
N LEU A 71 5.11 -8.80 3.56
CA LEU A 71 5.50 -9.46 4.79
C LEU A 71 7.03 -9.48 4.96
N ALA A 72 7.75 -9.94 3.96
CA ALA A 72 9.20 -10.07 4.02
C ALA A 72 9.89 -8.72 4.22
N CYS A 73 9.46 -7.69 3.47
CA CYS A 73 10.03 -6.35 3.60
C CYS A 73 9.74 -5.76 4.98
N SER A 74 8.55 -6.02 5.54
CA SER A 74 8.22 -5.57 6.89
C SER A 74 9.16 -6.17 7.92
N LYS A 75 9.51 -7.45 7.77
CA LYS A 75 10.45 -8.11 8.68
C LYS A 75 11.88 -7.59 8.51
N VAL A 76 12.33 -7.46 7.26
CA VAL A 76 13.68 -6.97 6.97
C VAL A 76 13.90 -5.57 7.50
N LEU A 77 12.90 -4.71 7.40
CA LEU A 77 12.99 -3.32 7.84
C LEU A 77 12.71 -3.14 9.34
N GLY A 78 12.37 -4.23 10.04
CA GLY A 78 12.11 -4.17 11.47
C GLY A 78 10.80 -3.52 11.86
N VAL A 79 9.84 -3.47 10.94
CA VAL A 79 8.52 -2.85 11.18
C VAL A 79 7.36 -3.85 11.14
N TYR A 80 7.68 -5.15 11.20
CA TYR A 80 6.65 -6.19 11.09
C TYR A 80 5.52 -6.02 12.12
N GLU A 81 5.87 -5.82 13.38
CA GLU A 81 4.86 -5.70 14.44
C GLU A 81 3.99 -4.47 14.27
N ALA A 82 4.61 -3.33 13.92
CA ALA A 82 3.87 -2.09 13.69
C ALA A 82 2.93 -2.25 12.49
N ASN A 83 3.42 -2.88 11.41
CA ASN A 83 2.61 -3.07 10.22
C ASN A 83 1.47 -4.05 10.47
N LEU A 84 1.71 -5.08 11.25
CA LEU A 84 0.67 -6.02 11.66
C LEU A 84 -0.41 -5.30 12.47
N ALA A 85 -0.01 -4.42 13.39
CA ALA A 85 -0.92 -3.65 14.22
C ALA A 85 -1.75 -2.64 13.42
N SER A 86 -1.26 -2.22 12.25
CA SER A 86 -1.99 -1.26 11.40
C SER A 86 -3.30 -1.81 10.85
N GLY A 87 -3.44 -3.12 10.80
CA GLY A 87 -4.60 -3.78 10.22
C GLY A 87 -4.53 -3.97 8.72
N ILE A 88 -3.48 -3.48 8.06
CA ILE A 88 -3.28 -3.72 6.63
C ILE A 88 -2.87 -5.17 6.43
N PRO A 89 -3.50 -5.92 5.49
CA PRO A 89 -3.15 -7.31 5.26
C PRO A 89 -1.68 -7.50 4.88
N MET A 90 -1.08 -8.56 5.42
CA MET A 90 0.29 -8.94 5.07
C MET A 90 0.26 -9.83 3.84
N LEU A 91 1.03 -9.47 2.82
CA LEU A 91 1.09 -10.20 1.55
C LEU A 91 2.41 -10.95 1.42
N SER A 92 2.34 -12.21 1.03
CA SER A 92 3.53 -13.06 0.97
C SER A 92 3.49 -14.09 -0.17
N ASP A 93 2.70 -13.81 -1.20
CA ASP A 93 2.47 -14.75 -2.30
C ASP A 93 3.68 -14.98 -3.22
N MET A 94 4.66 -14.06 -3.18
CA MET A 94 5.85 -14.14 -4.02
C MET A 94 7.07 -14.37 -3.13
N MET A 95 7.28 -15.62 -2.72
CA MET A 95 8.43 -16.03 -1.88
C MET A 95 8.56 -15.17 -0.60
N GLY A 96 7.44 -14.89 0.04
CA GLY A 96 7.40 -14.05 1.24
C GLY A 96 7.18 -12.57 0.95
N HIS A 97 7.23 -12.17 -0.30
CA HIS A 97 6.99 -10.80 -0.76
C HIS A 97 5.61 -10.67 -1.40
N ALA A 98 5.15 -9.44 -1.58
CA ALA A 98 3.90 -9.16 -2.26
C ALA A 98 4.15 -9.15 -3.77
N GLY A 99 3.42 -10.00 -4.51
CA GLY A 99 3.55 -10.07 -5.95
C GLY A 99 2.44 -9.33 -6.68
N ILE A 100 2.60 -9.12 -7.98
CA ILE A 100 1.61 -8.44 -8.80
C ILE A 100 0.67 -9.41 -9.54
N ALA A 101 1.03 -10.70 -9.59
CA ALA A 101 0.28 -11.68 -10.36
C ALA A 101 -1.21 -11.75 -9.98
N PRO A 102 -1.60 -11.74 -8.69
CA PRO A 102 -3.03 -11.79 -8.35
C PRO A 102 -3.84 -10.66 -8.98
N TYR A 103 -3.23 -9.47 -9.10
CA TYR A 103 -3.93 -8.30 -9.65
C TYR A 103 -3.90 -8.30 -11.18
N ALA A 104 -2.81 -8.79 -11.78
CA ALA A 104 -2.71 -8.90 -13.23
C ALA A 104 -3.74 -9.90 -13.77
N GLU A 105 -4.05 -10.94 -13.01
CA GLU A 105 -5.02 -11.95 -13.40
C GLU A 105 -6.46 -11.45 -13.36
N GLU A 106 -6.71 -10.40 -12.61
CA GLU A 106 -8.04 -9.79 -12.55
C GLU A 106 -8.38 -9.00 -13.80
N GLY A 107 -7.37 -8.73 -14.61
CA GLY A 107 -7.51 -7.93 -15.81
C GLY A 107 -6.85 -6.59 -15.63
#